data_1f69d6473ea743b76391b042c8f553ff
#
_entry.id   1f69d6473ea743b76391b042c8f553ff
#
_cell.length_a   1.000
_cell.length_b   1.000
_cell.length_c   1.000
_cell.angle_alpha   90.00
_cell.angle_beta   90.00
_cell.angle_gamma   90.00
#
_symmetry.space_group_name_H-M   'P 1'
#
loop_
_entity.id
_entity.type
_entity.pdbx_description
1 polymer ?
#
loop_
_entity_poly.entity_id
_entity_poly.type
_entity_poly.pdbx_seq_one_letter_code
_entity_poly.pdbx_strand_id
1 'polypeptide(L)'
;SYFRTHYYGGVRKYQWATIPLAIHGVFTRADGSSVNFAIGEDENDPVFCITDLLPHLGAEQNERKLSEGIKGEELNVLIGSDTVEEEDVKEAVKLNTLILLNQKYGITERDFTRAEIEVVPAAKARDVGFDRSMIGAYGHDDRVDAYPALLAEIETKDPVHTTICVLTDKEEIGSDGVTGMQSMYVFHFMQMLCRAAGQDDILAFRNSVCLSADVTAAYD
;
A
#
# COMPACT_ATOMS: atom_id res chain seq x y z
N SER A 1 -16.58 -5.98 -14.21
CA SER A 1 -15.92 -4.66 -14.21
C SER A 1 -14.55 -4.78 -13.55
N TYR A 2 -13.65 -3.93 -13.95
CA TYR A 2 -12.26 -3.95 -13.48
C TYR A 2 -11.82 -2.57 -13.05
N PHE A 3 -11.00 -2.50 -11.99
CA PHE A 3 -10.14 -1.37 -11.74
C PHE A 3 -8.87 -1.51 -12.57
N ARG A 4 -8.54 -0.48 -13.34
CA ARG A 4 -7.21 -0.34 -13.94
C ARG A 4 -6.25 0.08 -12.85
N THR A 5 -5.13 -0.62 -12.75
CA THR A 5 -4.13 -0.34 -11.75
C THR A 5 -2.89 0.31 -12.35
N HIS A 6 -2.14 0.97 -11.52
CA HIS A 6 -0.76 1.33 -11.74
C HIS A 6 0.06 0.71 -10.61
N TYR A 7 1.06 -0.10 -10.94
CA TYR A 7 1.89 -0.70 -9.90
C TYR A 7 2.88 0.32 -9.34
N TYR A 8 3.21 0.14 -8.08
CA TYR A 8 4.05 1.02 -7.31
C TYR A 8 5.39 0.32 -7.05
N GLY A 9 6.53 1.03 -7.34
CA GLY A 9 7.85 0.47 -7.17
C GLY A 9 8.17 -0.71 -8.08
N GLY A 10 9.08 -1.55 -7.67
CA GLY A 10 9.52 -2.74 -8.38
C GLY A 10 8.74 -3.99 -7.97
N VAL A 11 7.73 -4.39 -8.74
CA VAL A 11 6.93 -5.58 -8.45
C VAL A 11 7.20 -6.73 -9.43
N ARG A 12 7.21 -7.94 -8.94
CA ARG A 12 7.16 -9.16 -9.78
C ARG A 12 5.70 -9.45 -10.13
N LYS A 13 5.24 -8.92 -11.25
CA LYS A 13 3.83 -8.83 -11.63
C LYS A 13 3.09 -10.17 -11.60
N TYR A 14 3.76 -11.26 -12.00
CA TYR A 14 3.16 -12.59 -12.00
C TYR A 14 2.74 -13.10 -10.61
N GLN A 15 3.34 -12.57 -9.53
CA GLN A 15 2.98 -12.97 -8.15
C GLN A 15 1.64 -12.38 -7.71
N TRP A 16 1.11 -11.41 -8.43
CA TRP A 16 -0.13 -10.72 -8.08
C TRP A 16 -1.37 -11.32 -8.74
N ALA A 17 -1.19 -12.15 -9.77
CA ALA A 17 -2.30 -12.83 -10.42
C ALA A 17 -2.81 -13.99 -9.57
N THR A 18 -4.13 -14.18 -9.60
CA THR A 18 -4.86 -15.30 -8.98
C THR A 18 -4.84 -15.38 -7.45
N ILE A 19 -4.17 -14.47 -6.77
CA ILE A 19 -4.21 -14.40 -5.30
C ILE A 19 -5.38 -13.53 -4.82
N PRO A 20 -5.90 -13.80 -3.61
CA PRO A 20 -6.88 -12.90 -2.98
C PRO A 20 -6.25 -11.54 -2.68
N LEU A 21 -6.96 -10.48 -3.06
CA LEU A 21 -6.54 -9.09 -2.85
C LEU A 21 -7.55 -8.35 -2.00
N ALA A 22 -7.06 -7.42 -1.19
CA ALA A 22 -7.82 -6.44 -0.44
C ALA A 22 -7.64 -5.06 -1.08
N ILE A 23 -8.60 -4.18 -0.84
CA ILE A 23 -8.57 -2.79 -1.29
C ILE A 23 -8.63 -1.87 -0.09
N HIS A 24 -7.64 -1.01 0.03
CA HIS A 24 -7.55 0.04 1.04
C HIS A 24 -7.61 1.40 0.38
N GLY A 25 -8.08 2.40 1.10
CA GLY A 25 -7.98 3.74 0.56
C GLY A 25 -8.76 4.79 1.32
N VAL A 26 -8.69 5.99 0.76
CA VAL A 26 -9.38 7.17 1.23
C VAL A 26 -10.04 7.91 0.07
N PHE A 27 -11.30 8.26 0.24
CA PHE A 27 -11.99 9.18 -0.65
C PHE A 27 -12.13 10.54 0.03
N THR A 28 -11.72 11.60 -0.64
CA THR A 28 -11.98 12.96 -0.19
C THR A 28 -13.19 13.52 -0.91
N ARG A 29 -14.26 13.84 -0.16
CA ARG A 29 -15.48 14.39 -0.70
C ARG A 29 -15.34 15.88 -1.05
N ALA A 30 -16.34 16.40 -1.77
CA ALA A 30 -16.35 17.80 -2.20
C ALA A 30 -16.40 18.81 -1.02
N ASP A 31 -16.96 18.41 0.11
CA ASP A 31 -17.02 19.21 1.34
C ASP A 31 -15.73 19.14 2.19
N GLY A 32 -14.71 18.42 1.72
CA GLY A 32 -13.45 18.22 2.43
C GLY A 32 -13.46 17.08 3.46
N SER A 33 -14.60 16.43 3.68
CA SER A 33 -14.64 15.24 4.53
C SER A 33 -13.97 14.04 3.85
N SER A 34 -13.41 13.14 4.64
CA SER A 34 -12.75 11.93 4.14
C SER A 34 -13.48 10.67 4.59
N VAL A 35 -13.47 9.66 3.73
CA VAL A 35 -13.97 8.31 4.02
C VAL A 35 -12.83 7.33 3.84
N ASN A 36 -12.37 6.75 4.94
CA ASN A 36 -11.42 5.65 4.88
C ASN A 36 -12.18 4.33 4.71
N PHE A 37 -11.60 3.39 3.98
CA PHE A 37 -12.15 2.06 3.82
C PHE A 37 -11.03 1.03 3.70
N ALA A 38 -11.32 -0.18 4.18
CA ALA A 38 -10.58 -1.39 3.93
C ALA A 38 -11.58 -2.49 3.63
N ILE A 39 -11.39 -3.23 2.55
CA ILE A 39 -12.27 -4.32 2.12
C ILE A 39 -11.40 -5.50 1.74
N GLY A 40 -11.67 -6.68 2.30
CA GLY A 40 -10.93 -7.91 2.05
C GLY A 40 -10.05 -8.36 3.20
N GLU A 41 -10.00 -7.60 4.30
CA GLU A 41 -9.27 -7.94 5.51
C GLU A 41 -10.11 -8.75 6.51
N ASP A 42 -11.39 -8.45 6.61
CA ASP A 42 -12.33 -9.22 7.44
C ASP A 42 -12.74 -10.50 6.74
N GLU A 43 -12.99 -11.57 7.49
CA GLU A 43 -13.42 -12.88 6.95
C GLU A 43 -14.78 -12.83 6.25
N ASN A 44 -15.59 -11.83 6.56
CA ASN A 44 -16.90 -11.61 5.94
C ASN A 44 -16.83 -10.66 4.74
N ASP A 45 -15.69 -10.05 4.49
CA ASP A 45 -15.51 -9.19 3.33
C ASP A 45 -15.34 -10.01 2.05
N PRO A 46 -15.82 -9.51 0.90
CA PRO A 46 -15.41 -10.05 -0.38
C PRO A 46 -13.92 -9.74 -0.62
N VAL A 47 -13.25 -10.66 -1.31
CA VAL A 47 -11.89 -10.41 -1.83
C VAL A 47 -11.93 -10.11 -3.31
N PHE A 48 -10.85 -9.52 -3.81
CA PHE A 48 -10.67 -9.18 -5.23
C PHE A 48 -9.57 -10.05 -5.82
N CYS A 49 -9.42 -10.05 -7.13
CA CYS A 49 -8.30 -10.75 -7.77
C CYS A 49 -7.95 -10.14 -9.12
N ILE A 50 -6.72 -10.36 -9.53
CA ILE A 50 -6.28 -10.18 -10.91
C ILE A 50 -6.38 -11.56 -11.56
N THR A 51 -7.20 -11.65 -12.60
CA THR A 51 -7.42 -12.92 -13.32
C THR A 51 -6.25 -13.24 -14.21
N ASP A 52 -6.00 -14.54 -14.44
CA ASP A 52 -5.00 -15.01 -15.39
C ASP A 52 -5.61 -16.05 -16.34
N LEU A 53 -4.90 -16.35 -17.41
CA LEU A 53 -5.32 -17.31 -18.39
C LEU A 53 -5.02 -18.74 -17.94
N LEU A 54 -5.92 -19.65 -18.23
CA LEU A 54 -5.65 -21.08 -18.10
C LEU A 54 -4.65 -21.54 -19.17
N PRO A 55 -3.91 -22.64 -18.94
CA PRO A 55 -2.81 -23.05 -19.84
C PRO A 55 -3.20 -23.19 -21.31
N HIS A 56 -4.42 -23.65 -21.59
CA HIS A 56 -4.91 -23.84 -22.95
C HIS A 56 -5.13 -22.54 -23.74
N LEU A 57 -5.31 -21.42 -23.03
CA LEU A 57 -5.48 -20.09 -23.62
C LEU A 57 -4.23 -19.23 -23.51
N GLY A 58 -3.28 -19.65 -22.69
CA GLY A 58 -2.07 -18.89 -22.35
C GLY A 58 -0.84 -19.18 -23.25
N ALA A 59 -1.00 -19.81 -24.40
CA ALA A 59 0.14 -20.22 -25.22
C ALA A 59 1.08 -19.05 -25.57
N GLU A 60 0.55 -17.94 -26.04
CA GLU A 60 1.36 -16.74 -26.33
C GLU A 60 2.03 -16.16 -25.08
N GLN A 61 1.32 -16.16 -23.96
CA GLN A 61 1.85 -15.68 -22.69
C GLN A 61 3.02 -16.55 -22.20
N ASN A 62 2.95 -17.87 -22.39
CA ASN A 62 3.99 -18.81 -22.02
C ASN A 62 5.31 -18.61 -22.78
N GLU A 63 5.26 -18.05 -24.00
CA GLU A 63 6.45 -17.73 -24.79
C GLU A 63 7.15 -16.43 -24.35
N ARG A 64 6.54 -15.66 -23.47
CA ARG A 64 7.11 -14.41 -22.96
C ARG A 64 8.19 -14.69 -21.91
N LYS A 65 9.12 -13.75 -21.74
CA LYS A 65 10.04 -13.77 -20.59
C LYS A 65 9.23 -13.64 -19.29
N LEU A 66 9.72 -14.21 -18.20
CA LEU A 66 9.05 -14.14 -16.91
C LEU A 66 8.71 -12.70 -16.47
N SER A 67 9.59 -11.74 -16.76
CA SER A 67 9.37 -10.32 -16.47
C SER A 67 8.23 -9.68 -17.27
N GLU A 68 7.84 -10.32 -18.37
CA GLU A 68 6.82 -9.86 -19.32
C GLU A 68 5.61 -10.80 -19.38
N GLY A 69 5.65 -11.89 -18.64
CA GLY A 69 4.59 -12.92 -18.59
C GLY A 69 3.23 -12.31 -18.29
N ILE A 70 3.20 -11.36 -17.33
CA ILE A 70 2.09 -10.45 -17.10
C ILE A 70 2.64 -9.02 -17.22
N LYS A 71 2.04 -8.21 -18.09
CA LYS A 71 2.41 -6.80 -18.26
C LYS A 71 1.73 -5.93 -17.21
N GLY A 72 2.28 -4.74 -16.95
CA GLY A 72 1.69 -3.80 -16.00
C GLY A 72 0.26 -3.43 -16.34
N GLU A 73 -0.03 -3.27 -17.62
CA GLU A 73 -1.36 -2.93 -18.15
C GLU A 73 -2.37 -4.09 -18.03
N GLU A 74 -1.89 -5.30 -17.77
CA GLU A 74 -2.72 -6.50 -17.57
C GLU A 74 -3.09 -6.72 -16.09
N LEU A 75 -2.48 -5.97 -15.15
CA LEU A 75 -2.80 -6.00 -13.72
C LEU A 75 -4.13 -5.28 -13.43
N ASN A 76 -5.23 -5.78 -13.99
CA ASN A 76 -6.56 -5.21 -13.77
C ASN A 76 -7.31 -6.03 -12.72
N VAL A 77 -7.76 -5.37 -11.67
CA VAL A 77 -8.44 -6.01 -10.55
C VAL A 77 -9.92 -6.21 -10.86
N LEU A 78 -10.38 -7.45 -10.84
CA LEU A 78 -11.79 -7.78 -10.99
C LEU A 78 -12.56 -7.33 -9.74
N ILE A 79 -13.53 -6.43 -9.93
CA ILE A 79 -14.30 -5.82 -8.84
C ILE A 79 -15.79 -6.18 -8.84
N GLY A 80 -16.27 -6.81 -9.87
CA GLY A 80 -17.66 -7.25 -9.97
C GLY A 80 -18.05 -7.70 -11.37
N SER A 81 -19.10 -8.51 -11.44
CA SER A 81 -19.66 -9.06 -12.67
C SER A 81 -21.18 -8.94 -12.76
N ASP A 82 -21.83 -8.62 -11.64
CA ASP A 82 -23.29 -8.52 -11.60
C ASP A 82 -23.78 -7.20 -12.19
N THR A 83 -24.90 -7.22 -12.86
CA THR A 83 -25.50 -6.08 -13.57
C THR A 83 -26.67 -5.48 -12.79
N VAL A 84 -26.99 -4.22 -13.06
CA VAL A 84 -28.29 -3.67 -12.68
C VAL A 84 -29.39 -4.28 -13.56
N GLU A 85 -30.60 -4.39 -13.02
CA GLU A 85 -31.77 -4.95 -13.75
C GLU A 85 -32.39 -3.95 -14.76
N GLU A 86 -31.83 -2.76 -14.90
CA GLU A 86 -32.35 -1.75 -15.83
C GLU A 86 -31.93 -2.05 -17.28
N GLU A 87 -32.89 -2.00 -18.20
CA GLU A 87 -32.67 -2.15 -19.64
C GLU A 87 -31.93 -0.90 -20.19
N ASP A 88 -31.09 -1.10 -21.24
CA ASP A 88 -30.35 -0.06 -21.96
C ASP A 88 -29.18 0.63 -21.21
N VAL A 89 -28.69 0.12 -20.10
CA VAL A 89 -27.50 0.63 -19.42
C VAL A 89 -26.21 0.07 -20.05
N LYS A 90 -25.44 0.93 -20.70
CA LYS A 90 -24.19 0.50 -21.40
C LYS A 90 -23.11 -0.10 -20.49
N GLU A 91 -23.01 0.38 -19.25
CA GLU A 91 -22.02 -0.06 -18.27
C GLU A 91 -22.69 -0.60 -17.00
N ALA A 92 -23.63 -1.53 -17.16
CA ALA A 92 -24.50 -2.03 -16.10
C ALA A 92 -23.73 -2.59 -14.88
N VAL A 93 -22.61 -3.31 -15.11
CA VAL A 93 -21.76 -3.81 -14.01
C VAL A 93 -21.05 -2.68 -13.26
N LYS A 94 -20.56 -1.68 -13.97
CA LYS A 94 -19.94 -0.49 -13.35
C LYS A 94 -20.97 0.26 -12.51
N LEU A 95 -22.16 0.46 -13.04
CA LEU A 95 -23.25 1.13 -12.33
C LEU A 95 -23.62 0.37 -11.05
N ASN A 96 -23.78 -0.94 -11.13
CA ASN A 96 -24.07 -1.76 -9.95
C ASN A 96 -22.97 -1.62 -8.88
N THR A 97 -21.70 -1.69 -9.27
CA THR A 97 -20.57 -1.50 -8.37
C THR A 97 -20.61 -0.12 -7.70
N LEU A 98 -20.90 0.94 -8.45
CA LEU A 98 -21.03 2.30 -7.92
C LEU A 98 -22.21 2.45 -6.95
N ILE A 99 -23.34 1.77 -7.22
CA ILE A 99 -24.50 1.75 -6.31
C ILE A 99 -24.11 1.09 -4.99
N LEU A 100 -23.43 -0.05 -5.00
CA LEU A 100 -22.98 -0.76 -3.80
C LEU A 100 -22.02 0.11 -2.97
N LEU A 101 -21.07 0.76 -3.63
CA LEU A 101 -20.12 1.67 -2.97
C LEU A 101 -20.82 2.92 -2.40
N ASN A 102 -21.81 3.45 -3.13
CA ASN A 102 -22.61 4.57 -2.63
C ASN A 102 -23.44 4.19 -1.40
N GLN A 103 -24.09 3.03 -1.43
CA GLN A 103 -24.88 2.53 -0.29
C GLN A 103 -24.04 2.32 0.96
N LYS A 104 -22.82 1.76 0.80
CA LYS A 104 -21.96 1.44 1.94
C LYS A 104 -21.15 2.65 2.45
N TYR A 105 -20.66 3.49 1.56
CA TYR A 105 -19.70 4.55 1.89
C TYR A 105 -20.17 5.96 1.53
N GLY A 106 -21.31 6.11 0.85
CA GLY A 106 -21.84 7.41 0.43
C GLY A 106 -20.99 8.12 -0.62
N ILE A 107 -20.16 7.38 -1.38
CA ILE A 107 -19.28 7.92 -2.42
C ILE A 107 -19.95 7.83 -3.79
N THR A 108 -19.52 8.69 -4.70
CA THR A 108 -19.95 8.75 -6.09
C THR A 108 -18.78 8.54 -7.04
N GLU A 109 -19.03 8.29 -8.32
CA GLU A 109 -17.98 8.18 -9.34
C GLU A 109 -17.03 9.39 -9.35
N ARG A 110 -17.54 10.60 -9.08
CA ARG A 110 -16.74 11.81 -9.03
C ARG A 110 -15.71 11.81 -7.91
N ASP A 111 -15.97 11.10 -6.81
CA ASP A 111 -15.07 11.08 -5.67
C ASP A 111 -13.79 10.25 -5.95
N PHE A 112 -13.83 9.36 -6.96
CA PHE A 112 -12.64 8.64 -7.42
C PHE A 112 -11.54 9.56 -7.96
N THR A 113 -11.87 10.75 -8.44
CA THR A 113 -10.86 11.73 -8.90
C THR A 113 -10.02 12.32 -7.77
N ARG A 114 -10.42 12.08 -6.53
CA ARG A 114 -9.77 12.56 -5.30
C ARG A 114 -9.55 11.40 -4.32
N ALA A 115 -9.53 10.20 -4.82
CA ALA A 115 -9.27 9.01 -4.03
C ALA A 115 -7.81 8.60 -4.14
N GLU A 116 -7.29 8.08 -3.05
CA GLU A 116 -6.08 7.28 -3.02
C GLU A 116 -6.49 5.85 -2.68
N ILE A 117 -6.23 4.92 -3.61
CA ILE A 117 -6.70 3.53 -3.50
C ILE A 117 -5.53 2.61 -3.76
N GLU A 118 -5.30 1.71 -2.83
CA GLU A 118 -4.24 0.71 -2.87
C GLU A 118 -4.85 -0.68 -2.91
N VAL A 119 -4.24 -1.57 -3.69
CA VAL A 119 -4.61 -2.97 -3.77
C VAL A 119 -3.45 -3.80 -3.25
N VAL A 120 -3.71 -4.60 -2.25
CA VAL A 120 -2.70 -5.38 -1.52
C VAL A 120 -3.14 -6.83 -1.37
N PRO A 121 -2.23 -7.80 -1.15
CA PRO A 121 -2.62 -9.16 -0.82
C PRO A 121 -3.47 -9.24 0.45
N ALA A 122 -4.60 -9.97 0.38
CA ALA A 122 -5.53 -10.14 1.50
C ALA A 122 -5.08 -11.20 2.52
N ALA A 123 -3.92 -11.83 2.32
CA ALA A 123 -3.45 -12.90 3.18
C ALA A 123 -3.01 -12.37 4.55
N LYS A 124 -3.53 -12.97 5.62
CA LYS A 124 -3.09 -12.71 6.98
C LYS A 124 -1.70 -13.31 7.24
N ALA A 125 -0.96 -12.71 8.16
CA ALA A 125 0.29 -13.27 8.66
C ALA A 125 0.07 -14.67 9.25
N ARG A 126 0.97 -15.62 8.93
CA ARG A 126 0.90 -17.01 9.41
C ARG A 126 2.29 -17.57 9.69
N ASP A 127 2.35 -18.54 10.58
CA ASP A 127 3.54 -19.35 10.75
C ASP A 127 3.85 -20.13 9.46
N VAL A 128 5.12 -20.22 9.14
CA VAL A 128 5.66 -20.99 7.99
C VAL A 128 6.59 -22.09 8.50
N GLY A 129 6.52 -23.24 7.86
CA GLY A 129 7.27 -24.46 8.22
C GLY A 129 6.54 -25.33 9.24
N PHE A 130 6.91 -26.61 9.29
CA PHE A 130 6.34 -27.54 10.28
C PHE A 130 6.70 -27.17 11.72
N ASP A 131 7.85 -26.55 11.91
CA ASP A 131 8.37 -26.09 13.19
C ASP A 131 7.88 -24.69 13.56
N ARG A 132 7.15 -24.03 12.66
CA ARG A 132 6.61 -22.66 12.83
C ARG A 132 7.69 -21.61 13.15
N SER A 133 8.91 -21.83 12.64
CA SER A 133 10.05 -20.97 12.94
C SER A 133 10.08 -19.66 12.16
N MET A 134 9.23 -19.53 11.15
CA MET A 134 9.17 -18.35 10.29
C MET A 134 7.74 -17.77 10.26
N ILE A 135 7.63 -16.51 9.91
CA ILE A 135 6.35 -15.82 9.68
C ILE A 135 6.26 -15.46 8.20
N GLY A 136 5.20 -15.92 7.54
CA GLY A 136 4.83 -15.49 6.21
C GLY A 136 3.81 -14.37 6.28
N ALA A 137 4.12 -13.23 5.68
CA ALA A 137 3.22 -12.08 5.63
C ALA A 137 3.57 -11.17 4.45
N TYR A 138 2.60 -10.38 4.02
CA TYR A 138 2.85 -9.27 3.11
C TYR A 138 3.38 -8.06 3.90
N GLY A 139 4.36 -7.36 3.34
CA GLY A 139 4.87 -6.11 3.90
C GLY A 139 5.90 -6.29 5.02
N HIS A 140 6.67 -7.40 5.04
CA HIS A 140 7.86 -7.52 5.89
C HIS A 140 8.85 -6.41 5.58
N ASP A 141 9.03 -6.12 4.31
CA ASP A 141 9.73 -4.96 3.85
C ASP A 141 8.77 -3.76 3.90
N ASP A 142 9.02 -2.75 4.76
CA ASP A 142 10.08 -2.81 5.79
C ASP A 142 9.52 -2.79 7.22
N ARG A 143 8.32 -3.34 7.44
CA ARG A 143 7.70 -3.36 8.79
C ARG A 143 8.55 -4.07 9.83
N VAL A 144 9.39 -5.01 9.39
CA VAL A 144 10.31 -5.73 10.29
C VAL A 144 11.39 -4.83 10.86
N ASP A 145 11.71 -3.73 10.21
CA ASP A 145 12.65 -2.71 10.69
C ASP A 145 11.93 -1.51 11.31
N ALA A 146 10.83 -1.07 10.69
CA ALA A 146 10.04 0.05 11.18
C ALA A 146 9.46 -0.19 12.58
N TYR A 147 8.97 -1.41 12.86
CA TYR A 147 8.37 -1.75 14.15
C TYR A 147 9.40 -1.76 15.31
N PRO A 148 10.57 -2.42 15.20
CA PRO A 148 11.62 -2.33 16.22
C PRO A 148 12.15 -0.91 16.42
N ALA A 149 12.28 -0.12 15.36
CA ALA A 149 12.71 1.28 15.47
C ALA A 149 11.72 2.09 16.33
N LEU A 150 10.41 1.93 16.08
CA LEU A 150 9.37 2.56 16.88
C LEU A 150 9.38 2.08 18.33
N LEU A 151 9.54 0.76 18.56
CA LEU A 151 9.62 0.21 19.92
C LEU A 151 10.85 0.74 20.67
N ALA A 152 12.00 0.80 20.02
CA ALA A 152 13.21 1.35 20.63
C ALA A 152 13.00 2.80 21.09
N GLU A 153 12.32 3.61 20.29
CA GLU A 153 11.95 4.98 20.68
C GLU A 153 11.02 5.03 21.89
N ILE A 154 9.95 4.22 21.90
CA ILE A 154 8.97 4.17 22.97
C ILE A 154 9.57 3.64 24.29
N GLU A 155 10.47 2.67 24.23
CA GLU A 155 11.07 2.01 25.38
C GLU A 155 12.29 2.78 25.93
N THR A 156 12.85 3.73 25.20
CA THR A 156 13.97 4.56 25.65
C THR A 156 13.55 5.44 26.81
N LYS A 157 14.19 5.24 27.97
CA LYS A 157 13.95 6.01 29.20
C LYS A 157 15.13 6.93 29.47
N ASP A 158 14.84 8.15 29.87
CA ASP A 158 15.81 9.15 30.26
C ASP A 158 16.98 9.31 29.23
N PRO A 159 16.66 9.55 27.94
CA PRO A 159 17.68 9.66 26.91
C PRO A 159 18.65 10.82 27.19
N VAL A 160 19.93 10.59 27.01
CA VAL A 160 20.97 11.62 27.14
C VAL A 160 20.87 12.69 26.04
N HIS A 161 20.39 12.29 24.88
CA HIS A 161 20.16 13.14 23.72
C HIS A 161 18.71 13.00 23.27
N THR A 162 18.20 13.99 22.55
CA THR A 162 16.91 13.90 21.89
C THR A 162 16.94 12.79 20.85
N THR A 163 15.98 11.89 20.92
CA THR A 163 15.76 10.81 19.94
C THR A 163 14.55 11.12 19.09
N ILE A 164 14.56 10.71 17.84
CA ILE A 164 13.45 10.89 16.90
C ILE A 164 13.35 9.64 16.04
N CYS A 165 12.24 8.94 16.12
CA CYS A 165 11.90 7.89 15.17
C CYS A 165 11.13 8.49 14.00
N VAL A 166 11.60 8.26 12.78
CA VAL A 166 10.97 8.77 11.55
C VAL A 166 10.55 7.59 10.70
N LEU A 167 9.24 7.42 10.50
CA LEU A 167 8.66 6.44 9.61
C LEU A 167 8.16 7.16 8.36
N THR A 168 8.74 6.86 7.22
CA THR A 168 8.43 7.53 5.96
C THR A 168 7.77 6.58 4.98
N ASP A 169 7.05 7.13 4.03
CA ASP A 169 6.45 6.46 2.91
C ASP A 169 7.29 6.67 1.63
N LYS A 170 6.92 6.01 0.54
CA LYS A 170 7.48 6.21 -0.81
C LYS A 170 8.94 5.76 -1.01
N GLU A 171 9.49 4.92 -0.13
CA GLU A 171 10.86 4.41 -0.28
C GLU A 171 11.05 3.71 -1.63
N GLU A 172 10.12 2.82 -2.01
CA GLU A 172 10.15 1.99 -3.22
C GLU A 172 10.13 2.76 -4.56
N ILE A 173 9.83 4.05 -4.53
CA ILE A 173 9.92 4.95 -5.68
C ILE A 173 11.03 6.01 -5.52
N GLY A 174 12.01 5.74 -4.65
CA GLY A 174 13.14 6.63 -4.38
C GLY A 174 12.83 7.72 -3.38
N SER A 175 11.91 7.49 -2.45
CA SER A 175 11.52 8.42 -1.38
C SER A 175 10.94 9.76 -1.89
N ASP A 176 10.45 9.79 -3.12
CA ASP A 176 9.86 10.98 -3.74
C ASP A 176 8.43 11.23 -3.23
N GLY A 177 7.98 12.48 -3.33
CA GLY A 177 6.66 12.91 -2.89
C GLY A 177 6.63 13.53 -1.49
N VAL A 178 5.45 14.03 -1.10
CA VAL A 178 5.28 14.85 0.14
C VAL A 178 5.42 14.05 1.42
N THR A 179 5.24 12.75 1.37
CA THR A 179 5.37 11.82 2.50
C THR A 179 6.68 11.04 2.49
N GLY A 180 7.48 11.19 1.43
CA GLY A 180 8.78 10.57 1.27
C GLY A 180 9.89 11.32 1.99
N MET A 181 11.02 10.66 2.21
CA MET A 181 12.16 11.23 2.94
C MET A 181 12.84 12.37 2.18
N GLN A 182 12.67 12.48 0.85
CA GLN A 182 13.17 13.61 0.07
C GLN A 182 12.35 14.90 0.27
N SER A 183 11.18 14.82 0.92
CA SER A 183 10.42 16.02 1.27
C SER A 183 11.13 16.84 2.34
N MET A 184 10.83 18.13 2.39
CA MET A 184 11.36 19.02 3.45
C MET A 184 10.65 18.86 4.79
N TYR A 185 9.66 17.95 4.90
CA TYR A 185 8.82 17.85 6.08
C TYR A 185 9.61 17.51 7.35
N VAL A 186 10.43 16.44 7.31
CA VAL A 186 11.25 16.01 8.45
C VAL A 186 12.26 17.08 8.84
N PHE A 187 12.85 17.72 7.83
CA PHE A 187 13.80 18.82 8.03
C PHE A 187 13.16 20.00 8.75
N HIS A 188 12.01 20.46 8.27
CA HIS A 188 11.26 21.54 8.91
C HIS A 188 10.78 21.17 10.32
N PHE A 189 10.36 19.91 10.53
CA PHE A 189 9.98 19.42 11.85
C PHE A 189 11.14 19.53 12.85
N MET A 190 12.33 19.05 12.48
CA MET A 190 13.52 19.17 13.32
C MET A 190 13.91 20.64 13.61
N GLN A 191 13.81 21.50 12.60
CA GLN A 191 14.04 22.94 12.81
C GLN A 191 13.04 23.55 13.79
N MET A 192 11.77 23.14 13.73
CA MET A 192 10.74 23.60 14.69
C MET A 192 11.06 23.14 16.11
N LEU A 193 11.52 21.90 16.28
CA LEU A 193 11.97 21.38 17.59
C LEU A 193 13.16 22.18 18.12
N CYS A 194 14.18 22.45 17.30
CA CYS A 194 15.32 23.26 17.69
C CYS A 194 14.89 24.65 18.17
N ARG A 195 14.01 25.32 17.42
CA ARG A 195 13.46 26.62 17.81
C ARG A 195 12.70 26.57 19.13
N ALA A 196 11.85 25.54 19.32
CA ALA A 196 11.10 25.36 20.54
C ALA A 196 12.02 25.12 21.77
N ALA A 197 13.16 24.45 21.56
CA ALA A 197 14.17 24.19 22.57
C ALA A 197 15.20 25.32 22.74
N GLY A 198 15.13 26.41 21.94
CA GLY A 198 16.11 27.48 21.96
C GLY A 198 17.49 27.05 21.48
N GLN A 199 17.60 26.07 20.60
CA GLN A 199 18.82 25.50 20.08
C GLN A 199 19.07 25.95 18.64
N ASP A 200 20.34 25.98 18.26
CA ASP A 200 20.79 26.23 16.89
C ASP A 200 20.56 24.98 16.04
N ASP A 201 19.78 25.10 14.97
CA ASP A 201 19.41 23.98 14.10
C ASP A 201 20.60 23.45 13.29
N ILE A 202 21.52 24.30 12.85
CA ILE A 202 22.73 23.89 12.12
C ILE A 202 23.63 23.04 13.01
N LEU A 203 23.85 23.47 14.26
CA LEU A 203 24.62 22.71 15.23
C LEU A 203 23.92 21.39 15.59
N ALA A 204 22.62 21.40 15.74
CA ALA A 204 21.85 20.19 15.99
C ALA A 204 22.01 19.16 14.85
N PHE A 205 21.86 19.56 13.61
CA PHE A 205 22.06 18.67 12.45
C PHE A 205 23.50 18.15 12.36
N ARG A 206 24.49 18.99 12.58
CA ARG A 206 25.89 18.56 12.53
C ARG A 206 26.28 17.55 13.61
N ASN A 207 25.61 17.58 14.74
CA ASN A 207 25.87 16.71 15.87
C ASN A 207 24.90 15.51 15.93
N SER A 208 23.93 15.44 15.02
CA SER A 208 22.99 14.32 14.93
C SER A 208 23.63 13.11 14.24
N VAL A 209 23.16 11.94 14.64
CA VAL A 209 23.46 10.65 13.99
C VAL A 209 22.16 10.08 13.52
N CYS A 210 22.12 9.58 12.30
CA CYS A 210 20.97 8.89 11.72
C CYS A 210 21.32 7.41 11.52
N LEU A 211 20.42 6.55 11.99
CA LEU A 211 20.38 5.15 11.58
C LEU A 211 19.30 5.02 10.50
N SER A 212 19.69 4.50 9.36
CA SER A 212 18.77 4.10 8.31
C SER A 212 18.67 2.58 8.35
N ALA A 213 17.46 2.06 8.51
CA ALA A 213 17.20 0.65 8.58
C ALA A 213 16.44 0.20 7.33
N ASP A 214 16.82 -0.95 6.81
CA ASP A 214 16.24 -1.58 5.63
C ASP A 214 16.48 -3.09 5.70
N VAL A 215 15.65 -3.85 4.99
CA VAL A 215 15.75 -5.32 4.96
C VAL A 215 16.91 -5.78 4.08
N THR A 216 17.35 -7.01 4.31
CA THR A 216 18.33 -7.69 3.48
C THR A 216 17.83 -9.06 3.08
N ALA A 217 18.37 -9.59 1.98
CA ALA A 217 18.11 -10.97 1.59
C ALA A 217 18.55 -11.94 2.69
N ALA A 218 17.75 -12.97 2.93
CA ALA A 218 18.11 -14.06 3.82
C ALA A 218 19.16 -14.97 3.15
N TYR A 219 18.99 -16.30 3.17
CA TYR A 219 20.01 -17.25 2.76
C TYR A 219 19.81 -17.85 1.35
N ASP A 220 18.98 -17.28 0.51
CA ASP A 220 18.75 -17.79 -0.85
C ASP A 220 19.38 -16.92 -1.92
#